data_1186405b9bc18cea1da18346b4179a29
#
_entry.id   1186405b9bc18cea1da18346b4179a29
#
_cell.length_a   1.000
_cell.length_b   1.000
_cell.length_c   1.000
_cell.angle_alpha   90.00
_cell.angle_beta   90.00
_cell.angle_gamma   90.00
#
_symmetry.space_group_name_H-M   'P 1'
#
loop_
_entity.id
_entity.type
_entity.pdbx_description
1 polymer ?
#
loop_
_entity_poly.entity_id
_entity_poly.type
_entity_poly.pdbx_seq_one_letter_code
_entity_poly.pdbx_strand_id
1 'polypeptide(L)'
;LVDALHTDTRNLFAATLQVTQPLFMGGSIIAMNKMADIAEDIACNTADAQKQMTLYNIDKAYWNVVSLKHKKELAESFLKLVKKLDSDISKMIREGVATKADGLKVGVKVNEAEMSLLQVNNGLALSKMLLCQLCGIPVDESFDVEDVEVETAEDRLTCNILSENDYSLRPELRVMENTVDMSKQTTNMLKAGNLPKIALAGGYTVTNPSVTNGFENKFVGLWNVGVVVSVPVWNWGDVAYKVRASKNATTIATLELNDAREKVDLQVSQSRYKMDEAYKRLTMANSNIRKAEENLRCANVGFKEGVMESTAVIEAQTAWLQAQSQRIDAEIDVKLSQVALRKALGTLHE
;
A
#
# COMPACT_ATOMS: atom_id res chain seq x y z
N LEU A 1 -12.29 60.16 57.28
CA LEU A 1 -12.71 59.93 55.89
C LEU A 1 -11.63 59.30 55.03
N VAL A 2 -10.32 59.49 55.35
CA VAL A 2 -9.18 58.94 54.57
C VAL A 2 -8.95 57.46 54.90
N ASP A 3 -9.24 57.01 56.14
CA ASP A 3 -9.09 55.60 56.55
C ASP A 3 -10.12 54.62 55.90
N ALA A 4 -11.22 55.14 55.46
CA ALA A 4 -12.32 54.34 54.82
C ALA A 4 -11.93 53.90 53.36
N LEU A 5 -10.86 54.44 52.81
CA LEU A 5 -10.40 54.12 51.43
C LEU A 5 -9.15 53.24 51.41
N HIS A 6 -8.67 52.80 52.58
CA HIS A 6 -7.48 51.94 52.63
C HIS A 6 -7.85 50.47 52.42
N THR A 7 -7.76 50.04 51.18
CA THR A 7 -8.01 48.64 50.81
C THR A 7 -6.67 47.86 50.88
N ASP A 8 -6.63 46.84 51.73
CA ASP A 8 -5.47 45.92 51.75
C ASP A 8 -5.49 45.01 50.54
N THR A 9 -4.64 45.31 49.56
CA THR A 9 -4.50 44.56 48.30
C THR A 9 -3.39 43.52 48.31
N ARG A 10 -2.76 43.26 49.49
CA ARG A 10 -1.62 42.32 49.59
C ARG A 10 -1.97 40.85 49.33
N ASN A 11 -3.24 40.49 49.57
CA ASN A 11 -3.76 39.13 49.35
C ASN A 11 -5.06 39.19 48.52
N LEU A 12 -4.95 39.27 47.21
CA LEU A 12 -6.07 39.22 46.28
C LEU A 12 -6.29 37.79 45.76
N PHE A 13 -7.46 37.23 46.06
CA PHE A 13 -7.85 35.92 45.52
C PHE A 13 -9.08 36.11 44.62
N ALA A 14 -9.04 35.55 43.42
CA ALA A 14 -10.17 35.46 42.51
C ALA A 14 -10.23 34.08 41.88
N ALA A 15 -11.35 33.41 42.00
CA ALA A 15 -11.61 32.14 41.27
C ALA A 15 -12.93 32.29 40.51
N THR A 16 -12.91 31.96 39.22
CA THR A 16 -14.08 32.04 38.34
C THR A 16 -14.32 30.72 37.68
N LEU A 17 -15.53 30.19 37.80
CA LEU A 17 -16.06 29.09 36.99
C LEU A 17 -17.03 29.69 35.98
N GLN A 18 -16.74 29.51 34.68
CA GLN A 18 -17.58 30.03 33.61
C GLN A 18 -18.04 28.88 32.70
N VAL A 19 -19.31 28.82 32.39
CA VAL A 19 -19.93 27.89 31.46
C VAL A 19 -20.56 28.69 30.33
N THR A 20 -20.24 28.36 29.11
CA THR A 20 -20.81 28.99 27.92
C THR A 20 -21.36 27.89 27.00
N GLN A 21 -22.67 27.93 26.77
CA GLN A 21 -23.34 27.00 25.83
C GLN A 21 -23.75 27.77 24.59
N PRO A 22 -23.14 27.50 23.41
CA PRO A 22 -23.60 28.08 22.16
C PRO A 22 -24.99 27.53 21.81
N LEU A 23 -25.97 28.43 21.58
CA LEU A 23 -27.30 28.08 21.11
C LEU A 23 -27.43 28.19 19.60
N PHE A 24 -26.81 29.23 19.02
CA PHE A 24 -26.78 29.45 17.58
C PHE A 24 -25.45 30.09 17.19
N MET A 25 -24.78 29.50 16.20
CA MET A 25 -23.46 29.95 15.71
C MET A 25 -23.47 30.13 14.19
N GLY A 26 -24.59 30.61 13.62
CA GLY A 26 -24.69 30.84 12.18
C GLY A 26 -24.66 29.57 11.35
N GLY A 27 -24.89 28.38 11.92
CA GLY A 27 -24.79 27.09 11.25
C GLY A 27 -23.39 26.48 11.28
N SER A 28 -22.37 27.14 11.88
CA SER A 28 -21.02 26.61 11.94
C SER A 28 -20.93 25.29 12.71
N ILE A 29 -21.67 25.11 13.80
CA ILE A 29 -21.71 23.86 14.58
C ILE A 29 -22.24 22.71 13.72
N ILE A 30 -23.29 22.95 12.94
CA ILE A 30 -23.83 21.92 12.02
C ILE A 30 -22.82 21.55 10.95
N ALA A 31 -22.13 22.54 10.39
CA ALA A 31 -21.06 22.29 9.41
C ALA A 31 -19.90 21.52 10.04
N MET A 32 -19.48 21.86 11.27
CA MET A 32 -18.42 21.16 12.00
C MET A 32 -18.80 19.70 12.32
N ASN A 33 -20.03 19.43 12.74
CA ASN A 33 -20.49 18.06 12.97
C ASN A 33 -20.46 17.25 11.67
N LYS A 34 -20.96 17.80 10.56
CA LYS A 34 -20.86 17.14 9.25
C LYS A 34 -19.42 16.92 8.80
N MET A 35 -18.52 17.85 9.11
CA MET A 35 -17.08 17.67 8.85
C MET A 35 -16.50 16.54 9.69
N ALA A 36 -16.95 16.36 10.94
CA ALA A 36 -16.52 15.25 11.79
C ALA A 36 -17.02 13.90 11.25
N ASP A 37 -18.29 13.82 10.82
CA ASP A 37 -18.85 12.63 10.18
C ASP A 37 -18.06 12.26 8.90
N ILE A 38 -17.78 13.25 8.04
CA ILE A 38 -16.98 13.05 6.82
C ILE A 38 -15.53 12.63 7.15
N ALA A 39 -14.96 13.17 8.24
CA ALA A 39 -13.62 12.79 8.69
C ALA A 39 -13.57 11.32 9.15
N GLU A 40 -14.63 10.83 9.80
CA GLU A 40 -14.80 9.41 10.14
C GLU A 40 -14.86 8.56 8.88
N ASP A 41 -15.67 8.93 7.88
CA ASP A 41 -15.76 8.24 6.59
C ASP A 41 -14.41 8.21 5.85
N ILE A 42 -13.65 9.31 5.87
CA ILE A 42 -12.30 9.38 5.30
C ILE A 42 -11.38 8.40 6.02
N ALA A 43 -11.42 8.34 7.34
CA ALA A 43 -10.59 7.45 8.14
C ALA A 43 -10.93 5.97 7.86
N CYS A 44 -12.21 5.61 7.79
CA CYS A 44 -12.69 4.27 7.44
C CYS A 44 -12.22 3.86 6.03
N ASN A 45 -12.47 4.69 5.01
CA ASN A 45 -12.06 4.39 3.65
C ASN A 45 -10.52 4.36 3.49
N THR A 46 -9.78 5.14 4.28
CA THR A 46 -8.31 5.09 4.30
C THR A 46 -7.81 3.77 4.91
N ALA A 47 -8.47 3.28 5.97
CA ALA A 47 -8.17 1.98 6.56
C ALA A 47 -8.43 0.84 5.57
N ASP A 48 -9.55 0.91 4.82
CA ASP A 48 -9.86 -0.08 3.77
C ASP A 48 -8.84 -0.04 2.63
N ALA A 49 -8.42 1.15 2.19
CA ALA A 49 -7.36 1.29 1.19
C ALA A 49 -6.04 0.68 1.66
N GLN A 50 -5.68 0.92 2.94
CA GLN A 50 -4.48 0.34 3.53
C GLN A 50 -4.57 -1.18 3.66
N LYS A 51 -5.76 -1.72 4.02
CA LYS A 51 -6.02 -3.16 4.06
C LYS A 51 -5.81 -3.79 2.69
N GLN A 52 -6.41 -3.24 1.63
CA GLN A 52 -6.22 -3.73 0.26
C GLN A 52 -4.74 -3.65 -0.19
N MET A 53 -4.01 -2.60 0.20
CA MET A 53 -2.59 -2.49 -0.07
C MET A 53 -1.78 -3.58 0.64
N THR A 54 -2.11 -3.87 1.89
CA THR A 54 -1.46 -4.92 2.68
C THR A 54 -1.71 -6.30 2.07
N LEU A 55 -2.96 -6.62 1.71
CA LEU A 55 -3.32 -7.87 1.03
C LEU A 55 -2.55 -8.03 -0.29
N TYR A 56 -2.49 -6.97 -1.10
CA TYR A 56 -1.71 -6.98 -2.34
C TYR A 56 -0.21 -7.27 -2.10
N ASN A 57 0.36 -6.69 -1.05
CA ASN A 57 1.77 -6.90 -0.71
C ASN A 57 2.01 -8.32 -0.18
N ILE A 58 1.08 -8.88 0.57
CA ILE A 58 1.12 -10.27 1.05
C ILE A 58 1.06 -11.24 -0.13
N ASP A 59 0.10 -11.06 -1.05
CA ASP A 59 0.00 -11.88 -2.25
C ASP A 59 1.28 -11.82 -3.10
N LYS A 60 1.82 -10.61 -3.28
CA LYS A 60 3.08 -10.44 -4.00
C LYS A 60 4.25 -11.14 -3.31
N ALA A 61 4.35 -11.06 -1.99
CA ALA A 61 5.38 -11.74 -1.22
C ALA A 61 5.20 -13.26 -1.27
N TYR A 62 3.97 -13.76 -1.18
CA TYR A 62 3.64 -15.18 -1.30
C TYR A 62 4.09 -15.76 -2.64
N TRP A 63 3.69 -15.14 -3.76
CA TRP A 63 4.08 -15.62 -5.09
C TRP A 63 5.58 -15.51 -5.34
N ASN A 64 6.27 -14.55 -4.69
CA ASN A 64 7.73 -14.49 -4.74
C ASN A 64 8.37 -15.66 -4.00
N VAL A 65 7.83 -16.11 -2.86
CA VAL A 65 8.30 -17.32 -2.15
C VAL A 65 8.08 -18.56 -3.00
N VAL A 66 6.91 -18.71 -3.63
CA VAL A 66 6.60 -19.81 -4.55
C VAL A 66 7.59 -19.83 -5.73
N SER A 67 7.83 -18.67 -6.36
CA SER A 67 8.84 -18.54 -7.43
C SER A 67 10.22 -19.04 -7.02
N LEU A 68 10.68 -18.61 -5.84
CA LEU A 68 12.02 -19.00 -5.35
C LEU A 68 12.09 -20.46 -4.93
N LYS A 69 10.99 -21.07 -4.48
CA LYS A 69 10.88 -22.50 -4.21
C LYS A 69 11.12 -23.30 -5.51
N HIS A 70 10.39 -22.98 -6.57
CA HIS A 70 10.60 -23.62 -7.88
C HIS A 70 11.99 -23.39 -8.47
N LYS A 71 12.52 -22.16 -8.34
CA LYS A 71 13.89 -21.85 -8.77
C LYS A 71 14.95 -22.63 -7.98
N LYS A 72 14.72 -22.92 -6.70
CA LYS A 72 15.59 -23.79 -5.91
C LYS A 72 15.60 -25.21 -6.47
N GLU A 73 14.43 -25.80 -6.70
CA GLU A 73 14.32 -27.15 -7.29
C GLU A 73 14.99 -27.24 -8.67
N LEU A 74 14.81 -26.19 -9.48
CA LEU A 74 15.48 -26.06 -10.77
C LEU A 74 17.01 -25.99 -10.63
N ALA A 75 17.53 -25.17 -9.70
CA ALA A 75 18.95 -25.03 -9.43
C ALA A 75 19.58 -26.33 -8.92
N GLU A 76 18.87 -27.06 -8.05
CA GLU A 76 19.31 -28.40 -7.59
C GLU A 76 19.37 -29.41 -8.75
N SER A 77 18.36 -29.40 -9.61
CA SER A 77 18.31 -30.26 -10.80
C SER A 77 19.43 -29.93 -11.80
N PHE A 78 19.67 -28.64 -12.02
CA PHE A 78 20.76 -28.17 -12.86
C PHE A 78 22.13 -28.56 -12.31
N LEU A 79 22.35 -28.39 -11.01
CA LEU A 79 23.62 -28.81 -10.38
C LEU A 79 23.86 -30.29 -10.53
N LYS A 80 22.84 -31.15 -10.42
CA LYS A 80 22.94 -32.59 -10.66
C LYS A 80 23.35 -32.89 -12.10
N LEU A 81 22.78 -32.15 -13.08
CA LEU A 81 23.14 -32.34 -14.51
C LEU A 81 24.60 -31.98 -14.77
N VAL A 82 25.06 -30.84 -14.25
CA VAL A 82 26.44 -30.37 -14.46
C VAL A 82 27.46 -31.29 -13.76
N LYS A 83 27.16 -31.70 -12.50
CA LYS A 83 28.02 -32.67 -11.77
C LYS A 83 28.12 -34.02 -12.48
N LYS A 84 27.03 -34.47 -13.12
CA LYS A 84 27.07 -35.70 -13.94
C LYS A 84 27.98 -35.52 -15.15
N LEU A 85 27.90 -34.41 -15.87
CA LEU A 85 28.75 -34.09 -17.00
C LEU A 85 30.22 -34.01 -16.56
N ASP A 86 30.54 -33.41 -15.42
CA ASP A 86 31.89 -33.34 -14.85
C ASP A 86 32.46 -34.74 -14.58
N SER A 87 31.64 -35.59 -13.95
CA SER A 87 32.04 -37.02 -13.75
C SER A 87 32.29 -37.77 -15.05
N ASP A 88 31.46 -37.56 -16.08
CA ASP A 88 31.59 -38.25 -17.34
C ASP A 88 32.84 -37.74 -18.11
N ILE A 89 33.10 -36.44 -18.14
CA ILE A 89 34.34 -35.86 -18.72
C ILE A 89 35.56 -36.28 -17.93
N SER A 90 35.51 -36.37 -16.61
CA SER A 90 36.64 -36.88 -15.81
C SER A 90 37.01 -38.33 -16.14
N LYS A 91 36.04 -39.17 -16.53
CA LYS A 91 36.29 -40.53 -17.04
C LYS A 91 36.93 -40.47 -18.43
N MET A 92 36.37 -39.64 -19.32
CA MET A 92 36.91 -39.49 -20.69
C MET A 92 38.34 -38.95 -20.71
N ILE A 93 38.73 -38.08 -19.77
CA ILE A 93 40.10 -37.61 -19.60
C ILE A 93 41.05 -38.77 -19.23
N ARG A 94 40.60 -39.66 -18.31
CA ARG A 94 41.38 -40.85 -17.91
C ARG A 94 41.58 -41.83 -19.04
N GLU A 95 40.59 -41.96 -19.92
CA GLU A 95 40.65 -42.78 -21.11
C GLU A 95 41.38 -42.10 -22.30
N GLY A 96 41.82 -40.83 -22.13
CA GLY A 96 42.52 -40.07 -23.17
C GLY A 96 41.64 -39.52 -24.28
N VAL A 97 40.33 -39.55 -24.14
CA VAL A 97 39.33 -39.12 -25.15
C VAL A 97 38.98 -37.64 -25.01
N ALA A 98 39.13 -37.04 -23.80
CA ALA A 98 38.88 -35.61 -23.54
C ALA A 98 40.16 -34.93 -23.04
N THR A 99 40.20 -33.58 -23.17
CA THR A 99 41.34 -32.78 -22.73
C THR A 99 41.18 -32.30 -21.29
N LYS A 100 42.29 -31.99 -20.61
CA LYS A 100 42.26 -31.34 -19.28
C LYS A 100 41.55 -30.00 -19.33
N ALA A 101 41.59 -29.28 -20.45
CA ALA A 101 40.88 -28.01 -20.65
C ALA A 101 39.34 -28.20 -20.59
N ASP A 102 38.80 -29.27 -21.13
CA ASP A 102 37.39 -29.60 -21.10
C ASP A 102 36.90 -29.84 -19.64
N GLY A 103 37.70 -30.58 -18.86
CA GLY A 103 37.42 -30.77 -17.43
C GLY A 103 37.41 -29.47 -16.65
N LEU A 104 38.36 -28.56 -16.91
CA LEU A 104 38.40 -27.25 -16.24
C LEU A 104 37.19 -26.37 -16.60
N LYS A 105 36.72 -26.39 -17.86
CA LYS A 105 35.52 -25.67 -18.31
C LYS A 105 34.26 -26.14 -17.53
N VAL A 106 34.09 -27.46 -17.41
CA VAL A 106 32.94 -28.03 -16.70
C VAL A 106 33.06 -27.78 -15.21
N GLY A 107 34.27 -27.86 -14.61
CA GLY A 107 34.50 -27.52 -13.22
C GLY A 107 34.06 -26.06 -12.86
N VAL A 108 34.34 -25.11 -13.79
CA VAL A 108 33.84 -23.73 -13.62
C VAL A 108 32.30 -23.69 -13.58
N LYS A 109 31.64 -24.46 -14.47
CA LYS A 109 30.17 -24.53 -14.48
C LYS A 109 29.58 -25.19 -13.24
N VAL A 110 30.24 -26.16 -12.63
CA VAL A 110 29.84 -26.72 -11.32
C VAL A 110 29.87 -25.64 -10.25
N ASN A 111 30.97 -24.87 -10.17
CA ASN A 111 31.09 -23.78 -9.20
C ASN A 111 30.02 -22.69 -9.41
N GLU A 112 29.73 -22.30 -10.65
CA GLU A 112 28.66 -21.36 -10.99
C GLU A 112 27.28 -21.88 -10.54
N ALA A 113 27.01 -23.17 -10.77
CA ALA A 113 25.76 -23.80 -10.36
C ALA A 113 25.60 -23.86 -8.80
N GLU A 114 26.70 -24.16 -8.09
CA GLU A 114 26.72 -24.14 -6.62
C GLU A 114 26.50 -22.74 -6.06
N MET A 115 27.13 -21.72 -6.65
CA MET A 115 26.92 -20.32 -6.28
C MET A 115 25.46 -19.89 -6.53
N SER A 116 24.88 -20.27 -7.67
CA SER A 116 23.50 -19.98 -8.00
C SER A 116 22.52 -20.63 -7.00
N LEU A 117 22.75 -21.89 -6.64
CA LEU A 117 21.94 -22.58 -5.62
C LEU A 117 22.04 -21.89 -4.25
N LEU A 118 23.23 -21.45 -3.85
CA LEU A 118 23.43 -20.69 -2.60
C LEU A 118 22.65 -19.38 -2.62
N GLN A 119 22.70 -18.63 -3.73
CA GLN A 119 21.97 -17.37 -3.88
C GLN A 119 20.45 -17.58 -3.80
N VAL A 120 19.91 -18.61 -4.47
CA VAL A 120 18.49 -18.92 -4.44
C VAL A 120 18.04 -19.36 -3.04
N ASN A 121 18.83 -20.16 -2.32
CA ASN A 121 18.53 -20.56 -0.94
C ASN A 121 18.48 -19.33 0.00
N ASN A 122 19.44 -18.42 -0.11
CA ASN A 122 19.42 -17.18 0.67
C ASN A 122 18.23 -16.29 0.30
N GLY A 123 17.93 -16.17 -1.00
CA GLY A 123 16.76 -15.42 -1.48
C GLY A 123 15.45 -15.98 -0.95
N LEU A 124 15.31 -17.31 -0.93
CA LEU A 124 14.13 -18.00 -0.39
C LEU A 124 13.98 -17.73 1.12
N ALA A 125 15.08 -17.83 1.88
CA ALA A 125 15.05 -17.54 3.32
C ALA A 125 14.61 -16.09 3.60
N LEU A 126 15.19 -15.11 2.90
CA LEU A 126 14.82 -13.71 3.04
C LEU A 126 13.38 -13.42 2.60
N SER A 127 12.89 -14.04 1.54
CA SER A 127 11.51 -13.90 1.09
C SER A 127 10.51 -14.50 2.08
N LYS A 128 10.84 -15.64 2.71
CA LYS A 128 10.03 -16.21 3.79
C LYS A 128 9.98 -15.26 5.01
N MET A 129 11.10 -14.68 5.40
CA MET A 129 11.15 -13.69 6.49
C MET A 129 10.28 -12.45 6.18
N LEU A 130 10.30 -11.96 4.94
CA LEU A 130 9.45 -10.84 4.51
C LEU A 130 7.97 -11.21 4.58
N LEU A 131 7.59 -12.41 4.15
CA LEU A 131 6.21 -12.88 4.24
C LEU A 131 5.75 -13.00 5.69
N CYS A 132 6.58 -13.55 6.59
CA CYS A 132 6.29 -13.58 8.03
C CYS A 132 6.04 -12.18 8.59
N GLN A 133 6.91 -11.22 8.26
CA GLN A 133 6.77 -9.84 8.73
C GLN A 133 5.45 -9.20 8.25
N LEU A 134 5.06 -9.42 7.00
CA LEU A 134 3.81 -8.89 6.45
C LEU A 134 2.56 -9.54 7.07
N CYS A 135 2.65 -10.81 7.44
CA CYS A 135 1.57 -11.56 8.08
C CYS A 135 1.53 -11.39 9.62
N GLY A 136 2.50 -10.68 10.22
CA GLY A 136 2.60 -10.53 11.67
C GLY A 136 3.01 -11.80 12.41
N ILE A 137 3.66 -12.75 11.70
CA ILE A 137 4.16 -14.03 12.24
C ILE A 137 5.62 -13.85 12.67
N PRO A 138 6.11 -14.54 13.71
CA PRO A 138 7.52 -14.49 14.08
C PRO A 138 8.44 -14.88 12.91
N VAL A 139 9.51 -14.12 12.72
CA VAL A 139 10.41 -14.26 11.55
C VAL A 139 11.17 -15.59 11.55
N ASP A 140 11.33 -16.22 12.72
CA ASP A 140 12.05 -17.48 12.91
C ASP A 140 11.15 -18.71 12.72
N GLU A 141 9.86 -18.52 12.42
CA GLU A 141 8.93 -19.64 12.24
C GLU A 141 9.20 -20.37 10.93
N SER A 142 9.41 -21.67 11.01
CA SER A 142 9.58 -22.54 9.83
C SER A 142 8.21 -22.89 9.25
N PHE A 143 7.91 -22.40 8.08
CA PHE A 143 6.70 -22.75 7.34
C PHE A 143 7.04 -23.14 5.89
N ASP A 144 6.16 -23.89 5.26
CA ASP A 144 6.20 -24.13 3.83
C ASP A 144 4.96 -23.55 3.17
N VAL A 145 5.10 -23.06 1.93
CA VAL A 145 3.98 -22.52 1.15
C VAL A 145 3.39 -23.64 0.31
N GLU A 146 2.05 -23.72 0.33
CA GLU A 146 1.32 -24.62 -0.54
C GLU A 146 1.46 -24.18 -2.00
N ASP A 147 1.72 -25.15 -2.87
CA ASP A 147 1.89 -24.88 -4.30
C ASP A 147 0.52 -24.96 -4.96
N VAL A 148 -0.02 -23.83 -5.35
CA VAL A 148 -1.31 -23.75 -6.06
C VAL A 148 -1.01 -23.73 -7.55
N GLU A 149 -1.42 -24.82 -8.26
CA GLU A 149 -1.30 -24.89 -9.71
C GLU A 149 -1.92 -23.65 -10.38
N VAL A 150 -1.27 -23.20 -11.45
CA VAL A 150 -1.77 -22.08 -12.26
C VAL A 150 -3.03 -22.54 -12.99
N GLU A 151 -4.20 -22.13 -12.48
CA GLU A 151 -5.47 -22.40 -13.12
C GLU A 151 -5.47 -21.87 -14.56
N THR A 152 -5.89 -22.73 -15.46
CA THR A 152 -5.90 -22.48 -16.90
C THR A 152 -7.06 -21.58 -17.31
N ALA A 153 -6.92 -20.95 -18.46
CA ALA A 153 -7.91 -20.29 -19.37
C ALA A 153 -9.31 -19.83 -18.87
N GLU A 154 -9.94 -20.47 -17.88
CA GLU A 154 -11.26 -20.11 -17.35
C GLU A 154 -11.25 -18.84 -16.50
N ASP A 155 -10.15 -18.52 -15.82
CA ASP A 155 -9.96 -17.24 -15.12
C ASP A 155 -9.88 -16.03 -16.07
N ARG A 156 -9.60 -16.25 -17.36
CA ARG A 156 -9.67 -15.20 -18.39
C ARG A 156 -11.09 -14.65 -18.60
N LEU A 157 -12.11 -15.49 -18.43
CA LEU A 157 -13.52 -15.12 -18.67
C LEU A 157 -14.07 -14.30 -17.49
N THR A 158 -13.72 -14.64 -16.27
CA THR A 158 -14.17 -13.89 -15.07
C THR A 158 -13.62 -12.47 -15.00
N CYS A 159 -12.39 -12.25 -15.44
CA CYS A 159 -11.81 -10.89 -15.50
C CYS A 159 -12.37 -10.02 -16.63
N ASN A 160 -12.90 -10.62 -17.71
CA ASN A 160 -13.53 -9.87 -18.81
C ASN A 160 -14.97 -9.45 -18.52
N ILE A 161 -15.66 -10.06 -17.55
CA ILE A 161 -17.06 -9.78 -17.20
C ILE A 161 -17.19 -8.51 -16.34
N LEU A 162 -16.14 -8.05 -15.69
CA LEU A 162 -16.09 -6.78 -14.94
C LEU A 162 -15.85 -5.58 -15.88
N SER A 163 -16.64 -5.49 -16.97
CA SER A 163 -16.43 -4.53 -18.05
C SER A 163 -17.13 -3.19 -17.88
N GLU A 164 -17.88 -2.95 -16.82
CA GLU A 164 -18.37 -1.62 -16.49
C GLU A 164 -17.41 -0.92 -15.55
N ASN A 165 -17.08 0.33 -15.87
CA ASN A 165 -16.18 1.21 -15.14
C ASN A 165 -16.81 1.66 -13.80
N ASP A 166 -17.23 0.69 -12.98
CA ASP A 166 -17.73 0.97 -11.63
C ASP A 166 -16.57 1.01 -10.65
N TYR A 167 -16.02 2.21 -10.47
CA TYR A 167 -14.96 2.48 -9.50
C TYR A 167 -15.50 2.76 -8.09
N SER A 168 -16.81 2.57 -7.86
CA SER A 168 -17.45 2.78 -6.54
C SER A 168 -16.86 1.89 -5.44
N LEU A 169 -16.22 0.77 -5.83
CA LEU A 169 -15.56 -0.17 -4.93
C LEU A 169 -14.15 0.27 -4.49
N ARG A 170 -13.61 1.35 -5.09
CA ARG A 170 -12.26 1.82 -4.74
C ARG A 170 -12.28 2.78 -3.56
N PRO A 171 -11.73 2.38 -2.40
CA PRO A 171 -11.76 3.23 -1.21
C PRO A 171 -10.96 4.52 -1.39
N GLU A 172 -9.90 4.53 -2.21
CA GLU A 172 -9.10 5.72 -2.46
C GLU A 172 -9.92 6.84 -3.16
N LEU A 173 -10.82 6.47 -4.09
CA LEU A 173 -11.70 7.45 -4.74
C LEU A 173 -12.77 7.97 -3.79
N ARG A 174 -13.30 7.12 -2.89
CA ARG A 174 -14.23 7.56 -1.84
C ARG A 174 -13.56 8.55 -0.88
N VAL A 175 -12.30 8.34 -0.51
CA VAL A 175 -11.53 9.32 0.28
C VAL A 175 -11.49 10.67 -0.42
N MET A 176 -11.25 10.70 -1.74
CA MET A 176 -11.20 11.95 -2.50
C MET A 176 -12.58 12.62 -2.64
N GLU A 177 -13.65 11.83 -2.83
CA GLU A 177 -15.04 12.32 -2.85
C GLU A 177 -15.39 12.96 -1.50
N ASN A 178 -15.09 12.29 -0.39
CA ASN A 178 -15.27 12.80 0.96
C ASN A 178 -14.42 14.07 1.21
N THR A 179 -13.23 14.16 0.63
CA THR A 179 -12.38 15.36 0.71
C THR A 179 -13.04 16.56 0.01
N VAL A 180 -13.68 16.35 -1.14
CA VAL A 180 -14.46 17.39 -1.82
C VAL A 180 -15.62 17.83 -0.94
N ASP A 181 -16.34 16.90 -0.30
CA ASP A 181 -17.47 17.23 0.58
C ASP A 181 -17.01 17.91 1.87
N MET A 182 -15.87 17.53 2.44
CA MET A 182 -15.21 18.24 3.54
C MET A 182 -14.93 19.70 3.16
N SER A 183 -14.41 19.96 1.98
CA SER A 183 -14.14 21.32 1.48
C SER A 183 -15.43 22.14 1.31
N LYS A 184 -16.53 21.50 0.86
CA LYS A 184 -17.86 22.16 0.79
C LYS A 184 -18.36 22.55 2.19
N GLN A 185 -18.22 21.66 3.19
CA GLN A 185 -18.62 21.98 4.57
C GLN A 185 -17.73 23.07 5.18
N THR A 186 -16.44 23.09 4.87
CA THR A 186 -15.55 24.21 5.25
C THR A 186 -16.05 25.53 4.69
N THR A 187 -16.52 25.56 3.44
CA THR A 187 -17.12 26.74 2.84
C THR A 187 -18.41 27.17 3.58
N ASN A 188 -19.24 26.19 4.00
CA ASN A 188 -20.47 26.49 4.79
C ASN A 188 -20.12 27.02 6.17
N MET A 189 -19.11 26.47 6.83
CA MET A 189 -18.61 26.97 8.12
C MET A 189 -18.13 28.42 8.01
N LEU A 190 -17.40 28.77 6.94
CA LEU A 190 -16.92 30.14 6.71
C LEU A 190 -18.05 31.13 6.45
N LYS A 191 -19.13 30.73 5.75
CA LYS A 191 -20.33 31.58 5.54
C LYS A 191 -20.98 31.99 6.88
N ALA A 192 -20.90 31.15 7.92
CA ALA A 192 -21.41 31.43 9.23
C ALA A 192 -20.73 32.65 9.89
N GLY A 193 -19.59 33.10 9.41
CA GLY A 193 -18.89 34.28 9.94
C GLY A 193 -19.65 35.61 9.80
N ASN A 194 -20.65 35.71 8.90
CA ASN A 194 -21.50 36.88 8.73
C ASN A 194 -22.85 36.76 9.45
N LEU A 195 -23.12 35.64 10.11
CA LEU A 195 -24.40 35.39 10.77
C LEU A 195 -24.29 35.67 12.27
N PRO A 196 -25.43 36.07 12.93
CA PRO A 196 -25.47 36.26 14.37
C PRO A 196 -25.00 35.00 15.11
N LYS A 197 -24.40 35.23 16.29
CA LYS A 197 -24.03 34.16 17.23
C LYS A 197 -24.76 34.40 18.56
N ILE A 198 -25.39 33.36 19.08
CA ILE A 198 -26.15 33.40 20.32
C ILE A 198 -25.63 32.33 21.26
N ALA A 199 -25.24 32.71 22.47
CA ALA A 199 -24.79 31.78 23.49
C ALA A 199 -25.44 32.09 24.83
N LEU A 200 -25.74 31.06 25.61
CA LEU A 200 -26.06 31.16 27.02
C LEU A 200 -24.75 31.12 27.80
N ALA A 201 -24.49 32.14 28.62
CA ALA A 201 -23.32 32.22 29.46
C ALA A 201 -23.74 32.27 30.93
N GLY A 202 -23.09 31.50 31.77
CA GLY A 202 -23.25 31.51 33.21
C GLY A 202 -21.90 31.43 33.92
N GLY A 203 -21.76 32.10 35.01
CA GLY A 203 -20.53 32.10 35.78
C GLY A 203 -20.75 32.23 37.28
N TYR A 204 -19.82 31.69 38.02
CA TYR A 204 -19.70 31.87 39.45
C TYR A 204 -18.29 32.34 39.77
N THR A 205 -18.20 33.53 40.37
CA THR A 205 -16.90 34.14 40.71
C THR A 205 -16.84 34.33 42.19
N VAL A 206 -15.75 33.87 42.81
CA VAL A 206 -15.46 34.11 44.24
C VAL A 206 -14.27 35.04 44.33
N THR A 207 -14.39 36.11 45.08
CA THR A 207 -13.31 37.07 45.30
C THR A 207 -13.08 37.34 46.78
N ASN A 208 -11.82 37.61 47.13
CA ASN A 208 -11.40 38.14 48.39
C ASN A 208 -10.29 39.18 48.14
N PRO A 209 -10.40 40.45 48.51
CA PRO A 209 -11.56 41.11 49.17
C PRO A 209 -12.79 41.16 48.28
N SER A 210 -13.97 41.34 48.92
CA SER A 210 -15.24 41.44 48.23
C SER A 210 -15.32 42.71 47.38
N VAL A 211 -15.50 42.55 46.05
CA VAL A 211 -15.69 43.70 45.13
C VAL A 211 -17.10 44.31 45.19
N THR A 212 -18.03 43.64 45.84
CA THR A 212 -19.43 44.08 45.96
C THR A 212 -19.78 44.74 47.28
N ASN A 213 -18.95 44.53 48.31
CA ASN A 213 -19.25 45.03 49.70
C ASN A 213 -18.06 45.90 50.18
N GLY A 214 -17.67 46.91 49.42
CA GLY A 214 -16.75 47.94 49.91
C GLY A 214 -15.31 47.42 50.15
N PHE A 215 -14.88 46.38 49.47
CA PHE A 215 -13.55 45.74 49.59
C PHE A 215 -13.27 45.14 50.98
N GLU A 216 -14.30 44.69 51.69
CA GLU A 216 -14.12 43.91 52.93
C GLU A 216 -13.28 42.66 52.64
N ASN A 217 -12.35 42.38 53.54
CA ASN A 217 -11.48 41.19 53.47
C ASN A 217 -12.28 39.93 53.85
N LYS A 218 -13.19 39.53 52.95
CA LYS A 218 -14.09 38.38 53.09
C LYS A 218 -14.32 37.74 51.74
N PHE A 219 -14.39 36.40 51.69
CA PHE A 219 -14.78 35.67 50.50
C PHE A 219 -16.26 35.90 50.19
N VAL A 220 -16.53 36.43 49.02
CA VAL A 220 -17.92 36.63 48.54
C VAL A 220 -18.03 35.99 47.15
N GLY A 221 -19.06 35.17 46.98
CA GLY A 221 -19.44 34.55 45.72
C GLY A 221 -20.50 35.38 44.98
N LEU A 222 -20.30 35.59 43.71
CA LEU A 222 -21.22 36.21 42.77
C LEU A 222 -21.56 35.26 41.64
N TRP A 223 -22.82 35.06 41.34
CA TRP A 223 -23.25 34.31 40.16
C TRP A 223 -23.87 35.24 39.13
N ASN A 224 -23.70 34.89 37.85
CA ASN A 224 -24.35 35.57 36.74
C ASN A 224 -24.84 34.53 35.72
N VAL A 225 -25.97 34.81 35.09
CA VAL A 225 -26.51 34.07 33.96
C VAL A 225 -27.05 35.09 32.95
N GLY A 226 -26.75 34.91 31.70
CA GLY A 226 -27.19 35.82 30.66
C GLY A 226 -27.10 35.20 29.25
N VAL A 227 -27.74 35.86 28.31
CA VAL A 227 -27.65 35.52 26.89
C VAL A 227 -26.71 36.51 26.22
N VAL A 228 -25.69 35.99 25.56
CA VAL A 228 -24.75 36.79 24.79
C VAL A 228 -25.15 36.70 23.31
N VAL A 229 -25.44 37.83 22.69
CA VAL A 229 -25.73 37.95 21.26
C VAL A 229 -24.63 38.76 20.62
N SER A 230 -23.93 38.16 19.64
CA SER A 230 -22.88 38.82 18.86
C SER A 230 -23.32 38.88 17.39
N VAL A 231 -23.45 40.08 16.86
CA VAL A 231 -23.85 40.33 15.47
C VAL A 231 -22.72 41.08 14.77
N PRO A 232 -22.01 40.45 13.79
CA PRO A 232 -21.00 41.15 13.01
C PRO A 232 -21.69 42.15 12.07
N VAL A 233 -21.50 43.45 12.32
CA VAL A 233 -22.13 44.52 11.51
C VAL A 233 -21.28 44.79 10.27
N TRP A 234 -19.97 44.80 10.41
CA TRP A 234 -19.05 45.09 9.31
C TRP A 234 -17.70 44.39 9.49
N ASN A 235 -17.21 43.72 8.45
CA ASN A 235 -15.95 42.97 8.49
C ASN A 235 -15.06 43.24 7.28
N TRP A 236 -15.22 44.38 6.58
CA TRP A 236 -14.42 44.78 5.44
C TRP A 236 -14.31 43.75 4.31
N GLY A 237 -15.32 42.89 4.17
CA GLY A 237 -15.37 41.81 3.19
C GLY A 237 -14.52 40.58 3.51
N ASP A 238 -13.91 40.49 4.69
CA ASP A 238 -13.06 39.35 5.11
C ASP A 238 -13.72 38.00 4.87
N VAL A 239 -14.98 37.84 5.36
CA VAL A 239 -15.73 36.59 5.17
C VAL A 239 -16.01 36.31 3.69
N ALA A 240 -16.31 37.33 2.88
CA ALA A 240 -16.56 37.16 1.46
C ALA A 240 -15.31 36.66 0.71
N TYR A 241 -14.14 37.21 1.03
CA TYR A 241 -12.87 36.75 0.47
C TYR A 241 -12.50 35.33 0.93
N LYS A 242 -12.70 35.01 2.23
CA LYS A 242 -12.49 33.66 2.77
C LYS A 242 -13.40 32.62 2.08
N VAL A 243 -14.68 32.94 1.90
CA VAL A 243 -15.64 32.08 1.20
C VAL A 243 -15.22 31.89 -0.27
N ARG A 244 -14.75 32.95 -0.94
CA ARG A 244 -14.27 32.83 -2.32
C ARG A 244 -13.03 31.96 -2.41
N ALA A 245 -12.07 32.13 -1.51
CA ALA A 245 -10.87 31.29 -1.42
C ALA A 245 -11.24 29.83 -1.16
N SER A 246 -12.15 29.56 -0.24
CA SER A 246 -12.63 28.21 0.07
C SER A 246 -13.37 27.56 -1.10
N LYS A 247 -14.16 28.32 -1.87
CA LYS A 247 -14.78 27.78 -3.10
C LYS A 247 -13.74 27.38 -4.14
N ASN A 248 -12.67 28.17 -4.30
CA ASN A 248 -11.57 27.81 -5.19
C ASN A 248 -10.87 26.53 -4.70
N ALA A 249 -10.67 26.35 -3.38
CA ALA A 249 -10.16 25.12 -2.80
C ALA A 249 -11.07 23.92 -3.12
N THR A 250 -12.40 24.09 -3.06
CA THR A 250 -13.35 23.04 -3.46
C THR A 250 -13.23 22.71 -4.96
N THR A 251 -13.00 23.72 -5.80
CA THR A 251 -12.76 23.49 -7.24
C THR A 251 -11.47 22.69 -7.45
N ILE A 252 -10.40 23.02 -6.75
CA ILE A 252 -9.13 22.26 -6.81
C ILE A 252 -9.36 20.81 -6.40
N ALA A 253 -9.99 20.55 -5.26
CA ALA A 253 -10.28 19.20 -4.80
C ALA A 253 -11.14 18.41 -5.81
N THR A 254 -12.08 19.06 -6.49
CA THR A 254 -12.91 18.43 -7.54
C THR A 254 -12.08 18.08 -8.79
N LEU A 255 -11.15 18.95 -9.18
CA LEU A 255 -10.23 18.67 -10.29
C LEU A 255 -9.27 17.53 -9.96
N GLU A 256 -8.76 17.48 -8.73
CA GLU A 256 -7.92 16.38 -8.25
C GLU A 256 -8.67 15.05 -8.24
N LEU A 257 -9.95 15.03 -7.85
CA LEU A 257 -10.81 13.84 -7.94
C LEU A 257 -10.97 13.38 -9.39
N ASN A 258 -11.21 14.30 -10.33
CA ASN A 258 -11.34 13.94 -11.75
C ASN A 258 -10.03 13.41 -12.33
N ASP A 259 -8.90 14.01 -12.02
CA ASP A 259 -7.57 13.53 -12.39
C ASP A 259 -7.28 12.14 -11.80
N ALA A 260 -7.70 11.89 -10.56
CA ALA A 260 -7.58 10.58 -9.93
C ALA A 260 -8.45 9.52 -10.65
N ARG A 261 -9.65 9.85 -11.08
CA ARG A 261 -10.51 8.95 -11.88
C ARG A 261 -9.86 8.59 -13.21
N GLU A 262 -9.31 9.57 -13.92
CA GLU A 262 -8.58 9.33 -15.18
C GLU A 262 -7.34 8.45 -14.96
N LYS A 263 -6.60 8.67 -13.88
CA LYS A 263 -5.46 7.81 -13.50
C LYS A 263 -5.89 6.38 -13.17
N VAL A 264 -7.04 6.20 -12.55
CA VAL A 264 -7.60 4.88 -12.28
C VAL A 264 -7.99 4.17 -13.58
N ASP A 265 -8.63 4.86 -14.52
CA ASP A 265 -8.94 4.33 -15.86
C ASP A 265 -7.68 3.85 -16.58
N LEU A 266 -6.64 4.67 -16.54
CA LEU A 266 -5.34 4.33 -17.11
C LEU A 266 -4.73 3.10 -16.42
N GLN A 267 -4.76 3.04 -15.07
CA GLN A 267 -4.24 1.93 -14.29
C GLN A 267 -4.95 0.61 -14.59
N VAL A 268 -6.27 0.62 -14.71
CA VAL A 268 -7.07 -0.56 -15.07
C VAL A 268 -6.70 -1.03 -16.48
N SER A 269 -6.63 -0.10 -17.44
CA SER A 269 -6.23 -0.42 -18.81
C SER A 269 -4.82 -1.02 -18.87
N GLN A 270 -3.85 -0.43 -18.18
CA GLN A 270 -2.49 -0.94 -18.07
C GLN A 270 -2.45 -2.35 -17.45
N SER A 271 -3.26 -2.59 -16.41
CA SER A 271 -3.32 -3.90 -15.74
C SER A 271 -3.90 -4.97 -16.66
N ARG A 272 -4.90 -4.63 -17.49
CA ARG A 272 -5.46 -5.53 -18.51
C ARG A 272 -4.42 -5.89 -19.59
N TYR A 273 -3.70 -4.89 -20.10
CA TYR A 273 -2.63 -5.14 -21.09
C TYR A 273 -1.49 -5.99 -20.52
N LYS A 274 -1.07 -5.73 -19.27
CA LYS A 274 -0.04 -6.54 -18.59
C LYS A 274 -0.48 -7.98 -18.39
N MET A 275 -1.74 -8.19 -18.05
CA MET A 275 -2.30 -9.54 -17.90
C MET A 275 -2.30 -10.30 -19.26
N ASP A 276 -2.74 -9.66 -20.34
CA ASP A 276 -2.71 -10.27 -21.69
C ASP A 276 -1.29 -10.56 -22.15
N GLU A 277 -0.34 -9.66 -21.88
CA GLU A 277 1.09 -9.87 -22.13
C GLU A 277 1.63 -11.06 -21.33
N ALA A 278 1.29 -11.19 -20.04
CA ALA A 278 1.73 -12.28 -19.19
C ALA A 278 1.25 -13.65 -19.72
N TYR A 279 0.00 -13.77 -20.16
CA TYR A 279 -0.51 -14.99 -20.78
C TYR A 279 0.20 -15.34 -22.10
N LYS A 280 0.45 -14.36 -22.95
CA LYS A 280 1.20 -14.57 -24.19
C LYS A 280 2.64 -15.01 -23.90
N ARG A 281 3.28 -14.39 -22.90
CA ARG A 281 4.62 -14.74 -22.45
C ARG A 281 4.68 -16.18 -21.91
N LEU A 282 3.70 -16.60 -21.13
CA LEU A 282 3.58 -17.98 -20.65
C LEU A 282 3.45 -18.99 -21.80
N THR A 283 2.61 -18.66 -22.80
CA THR A 283 2.46 -19.51 -24.00
C THR A 283 3.79 -19.67 -24.76
N MET A 284 4.55 -18.58 -24.93
CA MET A 284 5.86 -18.61 -25.57
C MET A 284 6.88 -19.37 -24.73
N ALA A 285 6.90 -19.18 -23.40
CA ALA A 285 7.79 -19.88 -22.48
C ALA A 285 7.56 -21.39 -22.54
N ASN A 286 6.31 -21.86 -22.57
CA ASN A 286 5.94 -23.27 -22.74
C ASN A 286 6.37 -23.85 -24.09
N SER A 287 6.41 -23.04 -25.14
CA SER A 287 6.97 -23.47 -26.45
C SER A 287 8.50 -23.56 -26.40
N ASN A 288 9.14 -22.57 -25.75
CA ASN A 288 10.60 -22.54 -25.65
C ASN A 288 11.15 -23.69 -24.82
N ILE A 289 10.50 -24.07 -23.75
CA ILE A 289 10.95 -25.17 -22.90
C ILE A 289 10.97 -26.48 -23.66
N ARG A 290 9.94 -26.81 -24.44
CA ARG A 290 9.92 -28.03 -25.27
C ARG A 290 11.07 -28.06 -26.25
N LYS A 291 11.44 -26.94 -26.88
CA LYS A 291 12.58 -26.82 -27.79
C LYS A 291 13.90 -26.97 -27.04
N ALA A 292 14.04 -26.38 -25.87
CA ALA A 292 15.24 -26.47 -25.06
C ALA A 292 15.48 -27.90 -24.52
N GLU A 293 14.43 -28.60 -24.12
CA GLU A 293 14.48 -30.01 -23.70
C GLU A 293 14.94 -30.93 -24.83
N GLU A 294 14.36 -30.73 -26.00
CA GLU A 294 14.78 -31.53 -27.17
C GLU A 294 16.22 -31.21 -27.61
N ASN A 295 16.63 -29.94 -27.58
CA ASN A 295 18.01 -29.55 -27.84
C ASN A 295 18.98 -30.19 -26.84
N LEU A 296 18.62 -30.16 -25.53
CA LEU A 296 19.42 -30.83 -24.49
C LEU A 296 19.50 -32.35 -24.70
N ARG A 297 18.38 -32.98 -25.09
CA ARG A 297 18.36 -34.40 -25.44
C ARG A 297 19.28 -34.72 -26.57
N CYS A 298 19.21 -33.96 -27.68
CA CYS A 298 20.06 -34.13 -28.85
C CYS A 298 21.55 -33.93 -28.53
N ALA A 299 21.89 -32.87 -27.77
CA ALA A 299 23.27 -32.60 -27.36
C ALA A 299 23.84 -33.71 -26.48
N ASN A 300 23.05 -34.24 -25.52
CA ASN A 300 23.48 -35.36 -24.68
C ASN A 300 23.70 -36.65 -25.48
N VAL A 301 22.86 -36.95 -26.48
CA VAL A 301 23.04 -38.12 -27.35
C VAL A 301 24.27 -37.93 -28.24
N GLY A 302 24.40 -36.77 -28.92
CA GLY A 302 25.53 -36.48 -29.77
C GLY A 302 26.87 -36.49 -29.03
N PHE A 303 26.90 -36.05 -27.77
CA PHE A 303 28.09 -36.14 -26.93
C PHE A 303 28.47 -37.58 -26.58
N LYS A 304 27.49 -38.42 -26.24
CA LYS A 304 27.73 -39.85 -25.95
C LYS A 304 28.25 -40.64 -27.17
N GLU A 305 27.74 -40.28 -28.35
CA GLU A 305 28.18 -40.89 -29.62
C GLU A 305 29.50 -40.26 -30.17
N GLY A 306 30.07 -39.28 -29.46
CA GLY A 306 31.32 -38.62 -29.85
C GLY A 306 31.19 -37.65 -31.04
N VAL A 307 29.96 -37.29 -31.43
CA VAL A 307 29.67 -36.40 -32.56
C VAL A 307 29.64 -34.93 -32.15
N MET A 308 29.38 -34.66 -30.84
CA MET A 308 29.34 -33.30 -30.28
C MET A 308 30.37 -33.12 -29.16
N GLU A 309 30.87 -31.89 -29.04
CA GLU A 309 31.83 -31.51 -27.99
C GLU A 309 31.08 -31.23 -26.65
N SER A 310 31.84 -31.24 -25.55
CA SER A 310 31.34 -30.91 -24.22
C SER A 310 30.74 -29.50 -24.12
N THR A 311 31.26 -28.55 -24.91
CA THR A 311 30.77 -27.19 -25.02
C THR A 311 29.33 -27.11 -25.50
N ALA A 312 28.95 -27.92 -26.49
CA ALA A 312 27.58 -27.98 -27.00
C ALA A 312 26.60 -28.50 -25.94
N VAL A 313 27.01 -29.45 -25.08
CA VAL A 313 26.19 -29.91 -23.96
C VAL A 313 26.02 -28.84 -22.91
N ILE A 314 27.08 -28.10 -22.55
CA ILE A 314 27.05 -27.00 -21.60
C ILE A 314 26.10 -25.89 -22.09
N GLU A 315 26.16 -25.53 -23.37
CA GLU A 315 25.28 -24.55 -24.00
C GLU A 315 23.82 -25.00 -23.96
N ALA A 316 23.54 -26.27 -24.32
CA ALA A 316 22.20 -26.84 -24.28
C ALA A 316 21.62 -26.90 -22.82
N GLN A 317 22.47 -27.28 -21.85
CA GLN A 317 22.09 -27.26 -20.42
C GLN A 317 21.79 -25.85 -19.94
N THR A 318 22.56 -24.84 -20.34
CA THR A 318 22.37 -23.45 -19.99
C THR A 318 21.08 -22.91 -20.63
N ALA A 319 20.84 -23.22 -21.90
CA ALA A 319 19.60 -22.84 -22.60
C ALA A 319 18.36 -23.48 -21.95
N TRP A 320 18.44 -24.73 -21.52
CA TRP A 320 17.38 -25.42 -20.80
C TRP A 320 17.11 -24.76 -19.45
N LEU A 321 18.14 -24.47 -18.65
CA LEU A 321 18.02 -23.76 -17.39
C LEU A 321 17.32 -22.42 -17.56
N GLN A 322 17.73 -21.65 -18.58
CA GLN A 322 17.17 -20.35 -18.89
C GLN A 322 15.68 -20.46 -19.31
N ALA A 323 15.33 -21.44 -20.15
CA ALA A 323 13.95 -21.67 -20.56
C ALA A 323 13.06 -22.09 -19.40
N GLN A 324 13.53 -22.94 -18.49
CA GLN A 324 12.83 -23.33 -17.27
C GLN A 324 12.62 -22.14 -16.34
N SER A 325 13.66 -21.33 -16.10
CA SER A 325 13.54 -20.10 -15.28
C SER A 325 12.53 -19.13 -15.88
N GLN A 326 12.57 -18.91 -17.21
CA GLN A 326 11.61 -18.03 -17.90
C GLN A 326 10.16 -18.54 -17.79
N ARG A 327 9.96 -19.86 -17.79
CA ARG A 327 8.63 -20.45 -17.58
C ARG A 327 8.13 -20.17 -16.17
N ILE A 328 8.95 -20.44 -15.13
CA ILE A 328 8.59 -20.15 -13.74
C ILE A 328 8.22 -18.66 -13.58
N ASP A 329 9.05 -17.76 -14.12
CA ASP A 329 8.80 -16.33 -14.08
C ASP A 329 7.48 -15.96 -14.79
N ALA A 330 7.19 -16.55 -15.93
CA ALA A 330 5.96 -16.28 -16.68
C ALA A 330 4.70 -16.81 -15.95
N GLU A 331 4.76 -17.96 -15.29
CA GLU A 331 3.68 -18.50 -14.47
C GLU A 331 3.36 -17.57 -13.29
N ILE A 332 4.39 -17.07 -12.62
CA ILE A 332 4.24 -16.13 -11.50
C ILE A 332 3.76 -14.76 -11.99
N ASP A 333 4.25 -14.26 -13.12
CA ASP A 333 3.79 -13.00 -13.73
C ASP A 333 2.30 -13.02 -14.04
N VAL A 334 1.74 -14.16 -14.46
CA VAL A 334 0.29 -14.32 -14.67
C VAL A 334 -0.45 -14.11 -13.34
N LYS A 335 -0.04 -14.78 -12.26
CA LYS A 335 -0.68 -14.64 -10.94
C LYS A 335 -0.56 -13.21 -10.40
N LEU A 336 0.62 -12.62 -10.48
CA LEU A 336 0.83 -11.23 -10.04
C LEU A 336 0.00 -10.21 -10.84
N SER A 337 -0.15 -10.42 -12.16
CA SER A 337 -0.98 -9.54 -12.99
C SER A 337 -2.47 -9.70 -12.70
N GLN A 338 -2.96 -10.91 -12.35
CA GLN A 338 -4.32 -11.14 -11.87
C GLN A 338 -4.59 -10.37 -10.57
N VAL A 339 -3.70 -10.49 -9.58
CA VAL A 339 -3.82 -9.77 -8.31
C VAL A 339 -3.76 -8.25 -8.52
N ALA A 340 -2.87 -7.77 -9.38
CA ALA A 340 -2.77 -6.36 -9.74
C ALA A 340 -4.05 -5.82 -10.40
N LEU A 341 -4.68 -6.62 -11.28
CA LEU A 341 -5.95 -6.24 -11.90
C LEU A 341 -7.10 -6.22 -10.88
N ARG A 342 -7.21 -7.21 -9.99
CA ARG A 342 -8.21 -7.22 -8.92
C ARG A 342 -8.07 -5.99 -8.02
N LYS A 343 -6.83 -5.61 -7.66
CA LYS A 343 -6.58 -4.38 -6.93
C LYS A 343 -7.00 -3.15 -7.72
N ALA A 344 -6.65 -3.07 -9.01
CA ALA A 344 -7.01 -1.94 -9.87
C ALA A 344 -8.52 -1.76 -10.02
N LEU A 345 -9.29 -2.85 -9.96
CA LEU A 345 -10.76 -2.86 -9.98
C LEU A 345 -11.39 -2.61 -8.60
N GLY A 346 -10.60 -2.60 -7.51
CA GLY A 346 -11.12 -2.47 -6.14
C GLY A 346 -11.83 -3.74 -5.63
N THR A 347 -11.62 -4.88 -6.27
CA THR A 347 -12.25 -6.16 -5.92
C THR A 347 -11.34 -7.10 -5.12
N LEU A 348 -10.24 -6.57 -4.58
CA LEU A 348 -9.34 -7.33 -3.73
C LEU A 348 -9.92 -7.38 -2.31
N HIS A 349 -10.68 -8.44 -2.01
CA HIS A 349 -11.25 -8.75 -0.70
C HIS A 349 -10.62 -10.03 -0.15
N GLU A 350 -10.75 -10.23 1.17
CA GLU A 350 -10.36 -11.48 1.84
C GLU A 350 -11.07 -12.69 1.29
#